data_8da9c12302ae80a3cd4c457ffa8b97f6
#
_entry.id   8da9c12302ae80a3cd4c457ffa8b97f6
#
_cell.length_a   1.000
_cell.length_b   1.000
_cell.length_c   1.000
_cell.angle_alpha   90.00
_cell.angle_beta   90.00
_cell.angle_gamma   90.00
#
_symmetry.space_group_name_H-M   'P 1'
#
loop_
_entity.id
_entity.type
_entity.pdbx_description
1 polymer ?
#
loop_
_entity_poly.entity_id
_entity_poly.type
_entity_poly.pdbx_seq_one_letter_code
_entity_poly.pdbx_strand_id
1 'polypeptide(L)'
;SMTMWGELYPEEYRYKYPKAGEDNSVVSVKIFDLKTGKNCDVKVDENPDCYYPRLYWLPNSNDLIVLKLNRLQNELTFYRYNTTTTQMDVVFVDKNEAWLDVTHDYYFLPDNNSMILTSERSGFNHIYKVSFDGQIQQLTQGDYEVKNIASIDLKKGIIYYLSNETSPLNQDIYSIDFKGKKKKMLTDGTGWNSPEFTTNSHYYLNDY
;
A
#
# COMPACT_ATOMS: atom_id res chain seq x y z
N SER A 1 -17.23 25.38 -5.46
CA SER A 1 -16.02 26.24 -5.48
C SER A 1 -15.30 26.14 -4.15
N MET A 2 -14.00 26.24 -4.18
CA MET A 2 -13.14 26.30 -2.99
C MET A 2 -12.27 27.54 -3.09
N THR A 3 -12.11 28.26 -1.99
CA THR A 3 -11.23 29.43 -1.93
C THR A 3 -9.81 28.94 -1.61
N MET A 4 -8.86 29.24 -2.50
CA MET A 4 -7.44 28.92 -2.31
C MET A 4 -6.70 30.13 -1.77
N TRP A 5 -6.01 29.96 -0.65
CA TRP A 5 -5.33 31.02 0.11
C TRP A 5 -3.81 31.03 -0.10
N GLY A 6 -3.32 30.45 -1.18
CA GLY A 6 -1.87 30.30 -1.43
C GLY A 6 -1.15 31.56 -1.91
N GLU A 7 -1.89 32.58 -2.34
CA GLU A 7 -1.35 33.82 -2.90
C GLU A 7 -1.76 35.03 -2.05
N LEU A 8 -1.24 36.24 -2.41
CA LEU A 8 -1.56 37.50 -1.73
C LEU A 8 -3.06 37.77 -1.74
N TYR A 9 -3.75 37.39 -2.80
CA TYR A 9 -5.21 37.45 -2.92
C TYR A 9 -5.76 36.04 -3.15
N PRO A 10 -6.89 35.65 -2.47
CA PRO A 10 -7.48 34.36 -2.65
C PRO A 10 -8.13 34.21 -4.04
N GLU A 11 -7.97 33.04 -4.64
CA GLU A 11 -8.65 32.68 -5.88
C GLU A 11 -9.75 31.65 -5.65
N GLU A 12 -10.88 31.79 -6.37
CA GLU A 12 -11.91 30.77 -6.39
C GLU A 12 -11.56 29.68 -7.39
N TYR A 13 -11.33 28.45 -6.88
CA TYR A 13 -11.17 27.25 -7.71
C TYR A 13 -12.49 26.52 -7.87
N ARG A 14 -13.01 26.42 -9.10
CA ARG A 14 -14.27 25.74 -9.42
C ARG A 14 -13.99 24.40 -10.11
N TYR A 15 -14.40 23.32 -9.46
CA TYR A 15 -14.30 21.97 -10.02
C TYR A 15 -15.52 21.14 -9.64
N LYS A 16 -15.77 20.07 -10.41
CA LYS A 16 -16.80 19.10 -10.10
C LYS A 16 -16.31 18.18 -8.99
N TYR A 17 -17.13 17.98 -7.98
CA TYR A 17 -16.86 17.07 -6.87
C TYR A 17 -18.19 16.40 -6.47
N PRO A 18 -18.29 15.04 -6.53
CA PRO A 18 -19.49 14.36 -6.11
C PRO A 18 -19.68 14.55 -4.60
N LYS A 19 -20.88 14.94 -4.19
CA LYS A 19 -21.28 15.02 -2.80
C LYS A 19 -21.83 13.68 -2.33
N ALA A 20 -22.01 13.53 -1.01
CA ALA A 20 -22.68 12.36 -0.45
C ALA A 20 -24.07 12.17 -1.08
N GLY A 21 -24.36 10.95 -1.54
CA GLY A 21 -25.60 10.60 -2.23
C GLY A 21 -25.61 10.86 -3.74
N GLU A 22 -24.58 11.45 -4.33
CA GLU A 22 -24.45 11.61 -5.78
C GLU A 22 -23.67 10.44 -6.40
N ASP A 23 -23.87 10.26 -7.72
CA ASP A 23 -23.16 9.24 -8.49
C ASP A 23 -21.64 9.47 -8.44
N ASN A 24 -20.89 8.39 -8.30
CA ASN A 24 -19.44 8.42 -8.35
C ASN A 24 -18.95 8.62 -9.79
N SER A 25 -17.72 9.11 -9.94
CA SER A 25 -17.06 9.17 -11.25
C SER A 25 -16.79 7.74 -11.77
N VAL A 26 -17.13 7.49 -13.02
CA VAL A 26 -16.75 6.24 -13.70
C VAL A 26 -15.31 6.38 -14.19
N VAL A 27 -14.43 5.53 -13.69
CA VAL A 27 -12.99 5.54 -13.99
C VAL A 27 -12.59 4.26 -14.70
N SER A 28 -11.67 4.35 -15.65
CA SER A 28 -11.09 3.21 -16.36
C SER A 28 -9.58 3.20 -16.28
N VAL A 29 -8.99 2.00 -16.32
CA VAL A 29 -7.53 1.81 -16.37
C VAL A 29 -7.13 1.48 -17.80
N LYS A 30 -6.11 2.17 -18.32
CA LYS A 30 -5.57 1.94 -19.67
C LYS A 30 -4.05 1.81 -19.61
N ILE A 31 -3.52 0.92 -20.44
CA ILE A 31 -2.08 0.76 -20.66
C ILE A 31 -1.76 1.29 -22.05
N PHE A 32 -0.74 2.14 -22.13
CA PHE A 32 -0.20 2.65 -23.38
C PHE A 32 1.15 2.02 -23.66
N ASP A 33 1.27 1.35 -24.80
CA ASP A 33 2.53 0.76 -25.26
C ASP A 33 3.35 1.79 -26.05
N LEU A 34 4.47 2.20 -25.48
CA LEU A 34 5.35 3.22 -26.06
C LEU A 34 6.05 2.77 -27.36
N LYS A 35 6.17 1.46 -27.59
CA LYS A 35 6.82 0.92 -28.81
C LYS A 35 5.86 0.90 -30.00
N THR A 36 4.61 0.54 -29.75
CA THR A 36 3.60 0.37 -30.80
C THR A 36 2.68 1.58 -30.96
N GLY A 37 2.65 2.48 -29.97
CA GLY A 37 1.73 3.61 -29.90
C GLY A 37 0.27 3.19 -29.64
N LYS A 38 0.01 1.94 -29.28
CA LYS A 38 -1.33 1.41 -29.02
C LYS A 38 -1.67 1.50 -27.55
N ASN A 39 -2.98 1.65 -27.26
CA ASN A 39 -3.50 1.49 -25.92
C ASN A 39 -4.40 0.26 -25.84
N CYS A 40 -4.53 -0.30 -24.64
CA CYS A 40 -5.51 -1.31 -24.32
C CYS A 40 -6.24 -0.97 -23.01
N ASP A 41 -7.51 -1.34 -22.95
CA ASP A 41 -8.31 -1.20 -21.74
C ASP A 41 -8.04 -2.37 -20.80
N VAL A 42 -7.77 -2.07 -19.54
CA VAL A 42 -7.66 -3.06 -18.47
C VAL A 42 -9.04 -3.19 -17.83
N LYS A 43 -9.79 -4.18 -18.28
CA LYS A 43 -11.14 -4.46 -17.74
C LYS A 43 -10.99 -5.23 -16.43
N VAL A 44 -11.20 -4.56 -15.29
CA VAL A 44 -11.06 -5.17 -13.96
C VAL A 44 -12.29 -6.01 -13.61
N ASP A 45 -13.47 -5.41 -13.71
CA ASP A 45 -14.78 -6.07 -13.62
C ASP A 45 -15.88 -5.14 -14.17
N GLU A 46 -17.15 -5.58 -14.11
CA GLU A 46 -18.30 -4.84 -14.67
C GLU A 46 -18.89 -3.79 -13.71
N ASN A 47 -18.47 -3.75 -12.45
CA ASN A 47 -19.01 -2.77 -11.50
C ASN A 47 -18.27 -1.44 -11.60
N PRO A 48 -18.88 -0.39 -12.19
CA PRO A 48 -18.25 0.92 -12.34
C PRO A 48 -18.23 1.75 -11.04
N ASP A 49 -19.04 1.40 -10.03
CA ASP A 49 -19.12 2.14 -8.77
C ASP A 49 -18.04 1.70 -7.80
N CYS A 50 -16.80 2.10 -8.10
CA CYS A 50 -15.62 1.72 -7.36
C CYS A 50 -14.55 2.81 -7.50
N TYR A 51 -13.43 2.61 -6.81
CA TYR A 51 -12.22 3.43 -6.90
C TYR A 51 -11.04 2.56 -7.32
N TYR A 52 -10.10 3.16 -8.08
CA TYR A 52 -8.79 2.57 -8.38
C TYR A 52 -7.70 3.42 -7.70
N PRO A 53 -7.47 3.23 -6.41
CA PRO A 53 -6.61 4.13 -5.63
C PRO A 53 -5.14 4.02 -6.00
N ARG A 54 -4.67 2.85 -6.46
CA ARG A 54 -3.26 2.60 -6.76
C ARG A 54 -3.08 1.62 -7.91
N LEU A 55 -1.98 1.80 -8.65
CA LEU A 55 -1.51 0.94 -9.73
C LEU A 55 -0.01 0.68 -9.53
N TYR A 56 0.43 -0.57 -9.66
CA TYR A 56 1.83 -0.94 -9.49
C TYR A 56 2.28 -1.91 -10.59
N TRP A 57 3.43 -1.67 -11.19
CA TRP A 57 4.10 -2.67 -11.98
C TRP A 57 4.82 -3.67 -11.08
N LEU A 58 4.68 -4.96 -11.38
CA LEU A 58 5.52 -5.97 -10.74
C LEU A 58 6.98 -5.84 -11.24
N PRO A 59 7.97 -6.35 -10.49
CA PRO A 59 9.38 -6.28 -10.89
C PRO A 59 9.68 -6.83 -12.28
N ASN A 60 8.89 -7.77 -12.80
CA ASN A 60 9.03 -8.32 -14.15
C ASN A 60 8.61 -7.35 -15.28
N SER A 61 7.97 -6.21 -14.92
CA SER A 61 7.47 -5.18 -15.85
C SER A 61 6.44 -5.66 -16.90
N ASN A 62 5.89 -6.87 -16.73
CA ASN A 62 4.86 -7.44 -17.62
C ASN A 62 3.49 -7.55 -16.93
N ASP A 63 3.49 -7.54 -15.62
CA ASP A 63 2.28 -7.66 -14.82
C ASP A 63 1.97 -6.34 -14.11
N LEU A 64 0.74 -5.88 -14.24
CA LEU A 64 0.21 -4.71 -13.55
C LEU A 64 -0.68 -5.17 -12.39
N ILE A 65 -0.42 -4.67 -11.20
CA ILE A 65 -1.34 -4.80 -10.08
C ILE A 65 -2.26 -3.59 -10.06
N VAL A 66 -3.56 -3.87 -10.10
CA VAL A 66 -4.62 -2.87 -9.99
C VAL A 66 -5.33 -3.04 -8.66
N LEU A 67 -5.29 -2.03 -7.82
CA LEU A 67 -6.06 -2.00 -6.59
C LEU A 67 -7.45 -1.44 -6.88
N LYS A 68 -8.49 -2.20 -6.55
CA LYS A 68 -9.88 -1.78 -6.63
C LYS A 68 -10.48 -1.73 -5.24
N LEU A 69 -10.96 -0.56 -4.85
CA LEU A 69 -11.67 -0.33 -3.61
C LEU A 69 -13.17 -0.21 -3.92
N ASN A 70 -14.01 -0.94 -3.20
CA ASN A 70 -15.45 -0.84 -3.37
C ASN A 70 -15.99 0.54 -2.92
N ARG A 71 -17.23 0.86 -3.28
CA ARG A 71 -17.87 2.15 -2.93
C ARG A 71 -17.95 2.40 -1.43
N LEU A 72 -18.17 1.36 -0.62
CA LEU A 72 -18.23 1.44 0.84
C LEU A 72 -16.84 1.59 1.49
N GLN A 73 -15.76 1.43 0.72
CA GLN A 73 -14.36 1.53 1.13
C GLN A 73 -14.02 0.58 2.30
N ASN A 74 -14.55 -0.63 2.26
CA ASN A 74 -14.31 -1.68 3.23
C ASN A 74 -13.85 -3.01 2.61
N GLU A 75 -13.64 -3.02 1.29
CA GLU A 75 -13.05 -4.14 0.55
C GLU A 75 -12.10 -3.62 -0.52
N LEU A 76 -10.80 -3.96 -0.39
CA LEU A 76 -9.73 -3.63 -1.32
C LEU A 76 -9.25 -4.91 -1.99
N THR A 77 -9.51 -5.01 -3.30
CA THR A 77 -9.14 -6.16 -4.11
C THR A 77 -7.92 -5.84 -4.96
N PHE A 78 -6.94 -6.73 -4.94
CA PHE A 78 -5.72 -6.66 -5.75
C PHE A 78 -5.87 -7.58 -6.95
N TYR A 79 -5.92 -7.00 -8.13
CA TYR A 79 -5.95 -7.70 -9.41
C TYR A 79 -4.55 -7.69 -10.03
N ARG A 80 -4.14 -8.83 -10.57
CA ARG A 80 -2.95 -8.95 -11.40
C ARG A 80 -3.37 -9.06 -12.85
N TYR A 81 -2.96 -8.12 -13.68
CA TYR A 81 -3.18 -8.11 -15.12
C TYR A 81 -1.86 -8.40 -15.85
N ASN A 82 -1.85 -9.45 -16.66
CA ASN A 82 -0.70 -9.77 -17.50
C ASN A 82 -0.84 -9.11 -18.87
N THR A 83 0.11 -8.25 -19.24
CA THR A 83 0.05 -7.46 -20.47
C THR A 83 0.23 -8.29 -21.75
N THR A 84 0.83 -9.49 -21.64
CA THR A 84 1.06 -10.38 -22.78
C THR A 84 -0.14 -11.27 -23.07
N THR A 85 -0.72 -11.88 -22.02
CA THR A 85 -1.86 -12.81 -22.15
C THR A 85 -3.19 -12.13 -22.02
N THR A 86 -3.23 -10.88 -21.54
CA THR A 86 -4.43 -10.10 -21.20
C THR A 86 -5.31 -10.76 -20.12
N GLN A 87 -4.76 -11.72 -19.38
CA GLN A 87 -5.45 -12.38 -18.28
C GLN A 87 -5.46 -11.51 -17.05
N MET A 88 -6.54 -11.61 -16.28
CA MET A 88 -6.76 -10.92 -15.02
C MET A 88 -7.09 -11.93 -13.93
N ASP A 89 -6.34 -11.89 -12.83
CA ASP A 89 -6.54 -12.76 -11.68
C ASP A 89 -6.65 -11.93 -10.40
N VAL A 90 -7.50 -12.36 -9.45
CA VAL A 90 -7.50 -11.81 -8.09
C VAL A 90 -6.38 -12.49 -7.32
N VAL A 91 -5.44 -11.68 -6.79
CA VAL A 91 -4.28 -12.21 -6.05
C VAL A 91 -4.39 -12.00 -4.54
N PHE A 92 -5.20 -11.03 -4.12
CA PHE A 92 -5.42 -10.75 -2.70
C PHE A 92 -6.68 -9.91 -2.49
N VAL A 93 -7.34 -10.10 -1.35
CA VAL A 93 -8.44 -9.25 -0.90
C VAL A 93 -8.22 -8.87 0.56
N ASP A 94 -8.22 -7.58 0.84
CA ASP A 94 -8.28 -7.05 2.19
C ASP A 94 -9.69 -6.55 2.51
N LYS A 95 -10.17 -6.87 3.70
CA LYS A 95 -11.52 -6.52 4.15
C LYS A 95 -11.52 -6.07 5.59
N ASN A 96 -12.35 -5.08 5.87
CA ASN A 96 -12.67 -4.63 7.21
C ASN A 96 -14.19 -4.48 7.33
N GLU A 97 -14.77 -4.74 8.47
CA GLU A 97 -16.23 -4.59 8.67
C GLU A 97 -16.68 -3.12 8.62
N ALA A 98 -15.79 -2.19 8.97
CA ALA A 98 -16.08 -0.76 9.00
C ALA A 98 -15.47 -0.01 7.82
N TRP A 99 -14.15 0.11 7.77
CA TRP A 99 -13.40 0.96 6.84
C TRP A 99 -12.01 0.39 6.56
N LEU A 100 -11.48 0.62 5.36
CA LEU A 100 -10.09 0.31 5.00
C LEU A 100 -9.36 1.58 4.61
N ASP A 101 -8.24 1.85 5.28
CA ASP A 101 -7.30 2.86 4.85
C ASP A 101 -6.39 2.31 3.73
N VAL A 102 -6.34 3.04 2.62
CA VAL A 102 -5.43 2.70 1.52
C VAL A 102 -4.05 3.27 1.86
N THR A 103 -3.16 2.40 2.27
CA THR A 103 -1.78 2.76 2.64
C THR A 103 -0.86 2.90 1.43
N HIS A 104 0.42 3.18 1.68
CA HIS A 104 1.50 3.11 0.69
C HIS A 104 2.40 1.89 0.91
N ASP A 105 2.11 1.08 1.92
CA ASP A 105 2.94 -0.05 2.35
C ASP A 105 2.61 -1.33 1.57
N TYR A 106 2.77 -1.27 0.25
CA TYR A 106 2.64 -2.42 -0.66
C TYR A 106 3.96 -2.65 -1.38
N TYR A 107 4.69 -3.69 -0.99
CA TYR A 107 6.02 -4.02 -1.52
C TYR A 107 5.99 -5.35 -2.24
N PHE A 108 6.00 -5.32 -3.57
CA PHE A 108 6.02 -6.52 -4.40
C PHE A 108 7.43 -7.10 -4.45
N LEU A 109 7.54 -8.41 -4.15
CA LEU A 109 8.82 -9.07 -4.06
C LEU A 109 9.35 -9.49 -5.45
N PRO A 110 10.67 -9.68 -5.60
CA PRO A 110 11.29 -10.02 -6.90
C PRO A 110 10.82 -11.35 -7.50
N ASP A 111 10.16 -12.22 -6.72
CA ASP A 111 9.55 -13.46 -7.20
C ASP A 111 8.30 -13.23 -8.08
N ASN A 112 7.78 -12.00 -8.14
CA ASN A 112 6.56 -11.60 -8.84
C ASN A 112 5.30 -12.38 -8.42
N ASN A 113 5.36 -13.09 -7.30
CA ASN A 113 4.29 -13.93 -6.78
C ASN A 113 3.99 -13.70 -5.30
N SER A 114 4.62 -12.70 -4.70
CA SER A 114 4.36 -12.35 -3.30
C SER A 114 4.58 -10.87 -3.05
N MET A 115 3.99 -10.39 -1.95
CA MET A 115 4.14 -9.02 -1.48
C MET A 115 4.21 -8.96 0.04
N ILE A 116 4.76 -7.87 0.55
CA ILE A 116 4.69 -7.45 1.94
C ILE A 116 3.79 -6.22 2.00
N LEU A 117 2.87 -6.21 2.97
CA LEU A 117 1.94 -5.11 3.17
C LEU A 117 1.63 -4.91 4.65
N THR A 118 1.01 -3.78 4.97
CA THR A 118 0.36 -3.57 6.27
C THR A 118 -1.16 -3.71 6.12
N SER A 119 -1.82 -4.26 7.14
CA SER A 119 -3.27 -4.45 7.18
C SER A 119 -3.77 -4.49 8.63
N GLU A 120 -4.97 -3.97 8.86
CA GLU A 120 -5.65 -3.97 10.16
C GLU A 120 -6.53 -5.22 10.38
N ARG A 121 -6.45 -6.22 9.51
CA ARG A 121 -7.30 -7.43 9.52
C ARG A 121 -7.31 -8.21 10.83
N SER A 122 -6.32 -8.04 11.69
CA SER A 122 -6.22 -8.67 13.01
C SER A 122 -6.60 -7.74 14.18
N GLY A 123 -7.14 -6.54 13.91
CA GLY A 123 -7.57 -5.57 14.90
C GLY A 123 -6.64 -4.36 15.04
N PHE A 124 -5.34 -4.55 14.84
CA PHE A 124 -4.34 -3.50 14.76
C PHE A 124 -3.60 -3.59 13.44
N ASN A 125 -3.00 -2.48 13.02
CA ASN A 125 -2.19 -2.46 11.80
C ASN A 125 -0.90 -3.26 11.99
N HIS A 126 -0.74 -4.34 11.23
CA HIS A 126 0.39 -5.26 11.29
C HIS A 126 0.95 -5.57 9.91
N ILE A 127 2.19 -6.07 9.89
CA ILE A 127 2.88 -6.48 8.66
C ILE A 127 2.48 -7.92 8.31
N TYR A 128 2.14 -8.12 7.05
CA TYR A 128 1.82 -9.41 6.46
C TYR A 128 2.68 -9.68 5.24
N LYS A 129 3.04 -10.94 5.05
CA LYS A 129 3.52 -11.46 3.78
C LYS A 129 2.39 -12.25 3.12
N VAL A 130 2.07 -11.88 1.89
CA VAL A 130 1.01 -12.50 1.10
C VAL A 130 1.61 -13.11 -0.15
N SER A 131 1.31 -14.39 -0.40
CA SER A 131 1.60 -15.07 -1.66
C SER A 131 0.37 -15.04 -2.56
N PHE A 132 0.57 -14.89 -3.86
CA PHE A 132 -0.53 -14.79 -4.82
C PHE A 132 -1.26 -16.12 -5.05
N ASP A 133 -0.81 -17.21 -4.43
CA ASP A 133 -1.53 -18.48 -4.32
C ASP A 133 -2.51 -18.53 -3.12
N GLY A 134 -2.68 -17.41 -2.41
CA GLY A 134 -3.63 -17.26 -1.31
C GLY A 134 -3.06 -17.47 0.09
N GLN A 135 -1.77 -17.78 0.25
CA GLN A 135 -1.16 -17.89 1.57
C GLN A 135 -0.92 -16.52 2.19
N ILE A 136 -1.35 -16.34 3.45
CA ILE A 136 -1.17 -15.11 4.23
C ILE A 136 -0.42 -15.45 5.51
N GLN A 137 0.71 -14.83 5.72
CA GLN A 137 1.52 -14.95 6.93
C GLN A 137 1.59 -13.61 7.65
N GLN A 138 1.09 -13.55 8.88
CA GLN A 138 1.28 -12.40 9.77
C GLN A 138 2.71 -12.40 10.31
N LEU A 139 3.44 -11.29 10.16
CA LEU A 139 4.85 -11.16 10.59
C LEU A 139 4.98 -10.45 11.93
N THR A 140 4.10 -9.49 12.23
CA THR A 140 4.03 -8.79 13.52
C THR A 140 2.66 -9.02 14.16
N GLN A 141 2.60 -9.06 15.50
CA GLN A 141 1.36 -9.29 16.23
C GLN A 141 1.44 -8.67 17.63
N GLY A 142 0.31 -8.29 18.19
CA GLY A 142 0.18 -7.71 19.52
C GLY A 142 -0.85 -6.57 19.55
N ASP A 143 -1.05 -5.98 20.73
CA ASP A 143 -1.97 -4.87 20.94
C ASP A 143 -1.26 -3.52 20.70
N TYR A 144 -0.70 -3.36 19.51
CA TYR A 144 0.02 -2.17 19.07
C TYR A 144 -0.08 -2.02 17.54
N GLU A 145 0.31 -0.88 17.04
CA GLU A 145 0.30 -0.59 15.60
C GLU A 145 1.70 -0.52 15.01
N VAL A 146 1.86 -1.14 13.86
CA VAL A 146 2.89 -0.76 12.91
C VAL A 146 2.42 0.51 12.21
N LYS A 147 3.20 1.59 12.30
CA LYS A 147 2.84 2.87 11.68
C LYS A 147 3.07 2.86 10.18
N ASN A 148 4.22 2.36 9.75
CA ASN A 148 4.59 2.16 8.35
C ASN A 148 5.82 1.27 8.23
N ILE A 149 6.06 0.76 7.04
CA ILE A 149 7.30 0.09 6.64
C ILE A 149 8.29 1.17 6.17
N ALA A 150 9.40 1.32 6.88
CA ALA A 150 10.40 2.34 6.58
C ALA A 150 11.39 1.89 5.49
N SER A 151 11.75 0.60 5.45
CA SER A 151 12.65 0.05 4.42
C SER A 151 12.59 -1.48 4.38
N ILE A 152 13.00 -2.06 3.25
CA ILE A 152 13.13 -3.50 3.07
C ILE A 152 14.49 -3.85 2.46
N ASP A 153 15.30 -4.61 3.21
CA ASP A 153 16.52 -5.23 2.69
C ASP A 153 16.17 -6.57 2.04
N LEU A 154 15.93 -6.55 0.73
CA LEU A 154 15.58 -7.74 -0.06
C LEU A 154 16.68 -8.79 -0.06
N LYS A 155 17.97 -8.41 0.09
CA LYS A 155 19.09 -9.35 0.09
C LYS A 155 19.18 -10.14 1.38
N LYS A 156 18.92 -9.46 2.52
CA LYS A 156 18.94 -10.10 3.84
C LYS A 156 17.56 -10.63 4.24
N GLY A 157 16.47 -10.25 3.53
CA GLY A 157 15.10 -10.56 3.88
C GLY A 157 14.68 -9.94 5.20
N ILE A 158 15.02 -8.66 5.42
CA ILE A 158 14.72 -7.90 6.63
C ILE A 158 13.80 -6.73 6.29
N ILE A 159 12.79 -6.53 7.11
CA ILE A 159 11.87 -5.39 7.08
C ILE A 159 12.23 -4.46 8.23
N TYR A 160 12.39 -3.17 7.96
CA TYR A 160 12.51 -2.11 8.95
C TYR A 160 11.19 -1.34 8.99
N TYR A 161 10.66 -1.14 10.19
CA TYR A 161 9.35 -0.54 10.37
C TYR A 161 9.27 0.31 11.62
N LEU A 162 8.30 1.20 11.66
CA LEU A 162 7.97 2.03 12.80
C LEU A 162 6.77 1.45 13.54
N SER A 163 6.83 1.48 14.87
CA SER A 163 5.77 0.96 15.72
C SER A 163 5.70 1.70 17.05
N ASN A 164 4.49 1.72 17.63
CA ASN A 164 4.22 2.22 18.97
C ASN A 164 4.19 1.11 20.04
N GLU A 165 4.86 -0.02 19.80
CA GLU A 165 4.83 -1.20 20.66
C GLU A 165 5.25 -0.91 22.11
N THR A 166 6.22 -0.01 22.34
CA THR A 166 6.67 0.34 23.69
C THR A 166 5.69 1.21 24.45
N SER A 167 5.03 2.13 23.75
CA SER A 167 4.06 3.07 24.31
C SER A 167 3.26 3.75 23.19
N PRO A 168 1.97 4.04 23.37
CA PRO A 168 1.21 4.84 22.42
C PRO A 168 1.77 6.25 22.16
N LEU A 169 2.61 6.75 23.08
CA LEU A 169 3.26 8.06 22.99
C LEU A 169 4.59 8.04 22.26
N ASN A 170 5.12 6.84 21.96
CA ASN A 170 6.41 6.66 21.32
C ASN A 170 6.26 6.11 19.91
N GLN A 171 7.25 6.33 19.09
CA GLN A 171 7.44 5.70 17.80
C GLN A 171 8.87 5.20 17.70
N ASP A 172 9.03 3.89 17.70
CA ASP A 172 10.32 3.22 17.68
C ASP A 172 10.60 2.53 16.35
N ILE A 173 11.88 2.39 16.00
CA ILE A 173 12.35 1.67 14.83
C ILE A 173 12.58 0.21 15.21
N TYR A 174 11.97 -0.69 14.45
CA TYR A 174 12.14 -2.13 14.58
C TYR A 174 12.65 -2.76 13.31
N SER A 175 13.24 -3.95 13.46
CA SER A 175 13.52 -4.85 12.34
C SER A 175 12.93 -6.22 12.59
N ILE A 176 12.50 -6.91 11.52
CA ILE A 176 12.00 -8.28 11.55
C ILE A 176 12.36 -9.00 10.24
N ASP A 177 12.57 -10.30 10.26
CA ASP A 177 12.81 -11.05 9.03
C ASP A 177 11.51 -11.43 8.30
N PHE A 178 11.60 -11.86 7.03
CA PHE A 178 10.45 -12.26 6.19
C PHE A 178 9.71 -13.51 6.72
N LYS A 179 10.19 -14.12 7.81
CA LYS A 179 9.53 -15.25 8.48
C LYS A 179 8.79 -14.81 9.74
N GLY A 180 8.77 -13.51 10.06
CA GLY A 180 8.21 -12.99 11.31
C GLY A 180 9.05 -13.33 12.54
N LYS A 181 10.37 -13.55 12.35
CA LYS A 181 11.30 -13.91 13.41
C LYS A 181 12.40 -12.86 13.55
N LYS A 182 13.24 -13.02 14.60
CA LYS A 182 14.39 -12.14 14.85
C LYS A 182 14.00 -10.65 14.99
N LYS A 183 12.81 -10.38 15.54
CA LYS A 183 12.38 -9.02 15.84
C LYS A 183 13.40 -8.36 16.76
N LYS A 184 13.81 -7.13 16.43
CA LYS A 184 14.75 -6.33 17.20
C LYS A 184 14.33 -4.87 17.15
N MET A 185 14.28 -4.21 18.31
CA MET A 185 14.18 -2.77 18.42
C MET A 185 15.58 -2.15 18.17
N LEU A 186 15.64 -1.09 17.39
CA LEU A 186 16.87 -0.40 16.99
C LEU A 186 17.08 0.93 17.72
N THR A 187 16.02 1.47 18.32
CA THR A 187 16.00 2.67 19.15
C THR A 187 15.96 2.31 20.65
N ASP A 188 15.96 3.26 21.52
CA ASP A 188 16.03 3.06 22.97
C ASP A 188 14.65 3.00 23.67
N GLY A 189 13.56 3.10 22.90
CA GLY A 189 12.19 3.06 23.43
C GLY A 189 11.68 4.40 23.92
N THR A 190 12.32 5.50 23.51
CA THR A 190 11.91 6.86 23.88
C THR A 190 11.68 7.74 22.67
N GLY A 191 10.77 8.71 22.79
CA GLY A 191 10.55 9.74 21.81
C GLY A 191 9.82 9.28 20.53
N TRP A 192 9.90 10.15 19.54
CA TRP A 192 9.25 9.96 18.22
C TRP A 192 10.32 9.91 17.13
N ASN A 193 10.67 8.71 16.72
CA ASN A 193 11.72 8.48 15.74
C ASN A 193 11.20 8.58 14.32
N SER A 194 11.96 9.19 13.41
CA SER A 194 11.66 9.36 12.00
C SER A 194 12.88 9.01 11.14
N PRO A 195 13.05 7.73 10.75
CA PRO A 195 14.24 7.30 10.02
C PRO A 195 14.12 7.54 8.52
N GLU A 196 15.22 7.96 7.92
CA GLU A 196 15.45 7.95 6.47
C GLU A 196 16.54 6.92 6.14
N PHE A 197 16.14 5.82 5.49
CA PHE A 197 17.04 4.73 5.12
C PHE A 197 17.72 4.97 3.78
N THR A 198 18.98 4.54 3.66
CA THR A 198 19.63 4.43 2.35
C THR A 198 18.94 3.38 1.49
N THR A 199 19.04 3.51 0.17
CA THR A 199 18.40 2.61 -0.83
C THR A 199 18.74 1.12 -0.61
N ASN A 200 19.91 0.82 -0.05
CA ASN A 200 20.33 -0.54 0.27
C ASN A 200 20.07 -0.96 1.72
N SER A 201 19.37 -0.13 2.49
CA SER A 201 19.04 -0.35 3.91
C SER A 201 20.26 -0.58 4.83
N HIS A 202 21.46 -0.13 4.45
CA HIS A 202 22.67 -0.31 5.28
C HIS A 202 22.81 0.74 6.37
N TYR A 203 22.33 1.95 6.11
CA TYR A 203 22.38 3.08 7.03
C TYR A 203 21.03 3.77 7.09
N TYR A 204 20.79 4.45 8.18
CA TYR A 204 19.67 5.40 8.29
C TYR A 204 20.10 6.63 9.07
N LEU A 205 19.52 7.76 8.73
CA LEU A 205 19.49 8.97 9.56
C LEU A 205 18.22 8.89 10.40
N ASN A 206 18.28 9.37 11.62
CA ASN A 206 17.12 9.38 12.51
C ASN A 206 16.95 10.78 13.12
N ASP A 207 15.79 11.35 12.92
CA ASP A 207 15.31 12.53 13.62
C ASP A 207 14.44 12.09 14.81
N TYR A 208 14.63 12.69 15.99
CA TYR A 208 13.85 12.34 17.18
C TYR A 208 13.74 13.53 18.16
#